data_fd014cad4ac6a3b8f0605fba5ba76d4b
#
_entry.id   fd014cad4ac6a3b8f0605fba5ba76d4b
#
_cell.length_a   1.000
_cell.length_b   1.000
_cell.length_c   1.000
_cell.angle_alpha   90.00
_cell.angle_beta   90.00
_cell.angle_gamma   90.00
#
_symmetry.space_group_name_H-M   'P 1'
#
loop_
_entity.id
_entity.type
_entity.pdbx_description
1 polymer ?
#
loop_
_entity_poly.entity_id
_entity_poly.type
_entity_poly.pdbx_seq_one_letter_code
_entity_poly.pdbx_strand_id
1 'polypeptide(L)'
;KIGSLLLGGFDMSAKLRVEPGWDSLLFARQQLVLAAANAKVDLLDMPHFGLSDMEGLRQESEAASAIGFTGKCAIHPKQIEIINQSFSPTAEEIAKALDLIAKYEAQDKAFVEIDGVLMEKPVVERLYRMVSISERIKN
;
A
#
# COMPACT_ATOMS: atom_id res chain seq x y z
N LYS A 1 11.53 19.08 -5.46
CA LYS A 1 10.48 18.39 -4.66
C LYS A 1 10.57 16.89 -4.96
N ILE A 2 10.75 16.05 -3.94
CA ILE A 2 10.75 14.59 -4.09
C ILE A 2 9.29 14.15 -4.22
N GLY A 3 8.97 13.35 -5.25
CA GLY A 3 7.62 12.84 -5.49
C GLY A 3 7.40 11.44 -4.92
N SER A 4 8.45 10.60 -4.94
CA SER A 4 8.41 9.22 -4.46
C SER A 4 9.77 8.74 -3.97
N LEU A 5 9.76 7.68 -3.17
CA LEU A 5 10.92 6.93 -2.73
C LEU A 5 10.85 5.51 -3.30
N LEU A 6 12.00 4.90 -3.53
CA LEU A 6 12.13 3.51 -3.95
C LEU A 6 13.11 2.77 -3.03
N LEU A 7 12.72 1.58 -2.58
CA LEU A 7 13.64 0.69 -1.86
C LEU A 7 14.66 0.06 -2.80
N GLY A 8 15.92 0.46 -2.69
CA GLY A 8 17.06 -0.18 -3.35
C GLY A 8 17.49 -1.44 -2.59
N GLY A 9 16.69 -2.51 -2.66
CA GLY A 9 16.83 -3.68 -1.79
C GLY A 9 18.16 -4.42 -1.96
N PHE A 10 18.68 -4.55 -3.17
CA PHE A 10 19.99 -5.20 -3.41
C PHE A 10 21.15 -4.40 -2.84
N ASP A 11 21.17 -3.08 -3.07
CA ASP A 11 22.22 -2.23 -2.54
C ASP A 11 22.19 -2.22 -1.00
N MET A 12 21.00 -2.21 -0.43
CA MET A 12 20.82 -2.26 1.02
C MET A 12 21.26 -3.62 1.57
N SER A 13 20.86 -4.73 0.96
CA SER A 13 21.27 -6.09 1.37
C SER A 13 22.77 -6.25 1.36
N ALA A 14 23.44 -5.77 0.30
CA ALA A 14 24.88 -5.80 0.20
C ALA A 14 25.57 -5.04 1.34
N LYS A 15 25.04 -3.84 1.69
CA LYS A 15 25.57 -3.06 2.83
C LYS A 15 25.30 -3.71 4.18
N LEU A 16 24.13 -4.33 4.34
CA LEU A 16 23.76 -5.06 5.55
C LEU A 16 24.41 -6.43 5.66
N ARG A 17 25.07 -6.91 4.60
CA ARG A 17 25.70 -8.25 4.50
C ARG A 17 24.71 -9.40 4.69
N VAL A 18 23.52 -9.25 4.09
CA VAL A 18 22.44 -10.24 4.14
C VAL A 18 21.99 -10.58 2.72
N GLU A 19 21.38 -11.75 2.55
CA GLU A 19 20.68 -12.06 1.30
C GLU A 19 19.43 -11.17 1.15
N PRO A 20 19.14 -10.69 -0.07
CA PRO A 20 17.95 -9.90 -0.32
C PRO A 20 16.71 -10.77 -0.14
N GLY A 21 15.83 -10.38 0.77
CA GLY A 21 14.63 -11.13 1.10
C GLY A 21 13.63 -10.29 1.89
N TRP A 22 12.46 -10.88 2.12
CA TRP A 22 11.42 -10.21 2.89
C TRP A 22 11.87 -9.93 4.32
N ASP A 23 12.25 -10.99 5.06
CA ASP A 23 12.59 -10.91 6.47
C ASP A 23 13.84 -10.08 6.75
N SER A 24 14.87 -10.26 5.93
CA SER A 24 16.15 -9.53 6.09
C SER A 24 16.03 -8.02 5.89
N LEU A 25 15.06 -7.58 5.08
CA LEU A 25 14.81 -6.18 4.79
C LEU A 25 13.53 -5.62 5.43
N LEU A 26 12.79 -6.40 6.22
CA LEU A 26 11.52 -5.97 6.79
C LEU A 26 11.65 -4.71 7.65
N PHE A 27 12.66 -4.66 8.52
CA PHE A 27 12.91 -3.48 9.35
C PHE A 27 13.21 -2.23 8.51
N ALA A 28 14.02 -2.37 7.46
CA ALA A 28 14.32 -1.27 6.54
C ALA A 28 13.07 -0.80 5.80
N ARG A 29 12.21 -1.73 5.35
CA ARG A 29 10.91 -1.42 4.75
C ARG A 29 10.04 -0.60 5.70
N GLN A 30 9.91 -1.02 6.94
CA GLN A 30 9.09 -0.32 7.95
C GLN A 30 9.63 1.08 8.26
N GLN A 31 10.94 1.27 8.33
CA GLN A 31 11.55 2.60 8.50
C GLN A 31 11.27 3.52 7.32
N LEU A 32 11.33 3.00 6.09
CA LEU A 32 11.00 3.76 4.90
C LEU A 32 9.51 4.14 4.84
N VAL A 33 8.61 3.26 5.28
CA VAL A 33 7.17 3.56 5.37
C VAL A 33 6.92 4.73 6.32
N LEU A 34 7.54 4.72 7.50
CA LEU A 34 7.42 5.83 8.45
C LEU A 34 7.96 7.14 7.87
N ALA A 35 9.12 7.09 7.22
CA ALA A 35 9.73 8.27 6.59
C ALA A 35 8.88 8.82 5.44
N ALA A 36 8.38 7.95 4.55
CA ALA A 36 7.55 8.34 3.41
C ALA A 36 6.20 8.91 3.86
N ALA A 37 5.58 8.30 4.86
CA ALA A 37 4.33 8.78 5.44
C ALA A 37 4.48 10.19 6.05
N ASN A 38 5.56 10.41 6.81
CA ASN A 38 5.87 11.74 7.39
C ASN A 38 6.16 12.79 6.31
N ALA A 39 6.86 12.40 5.23
CA ALA A 39 7.18 13.27 4.11
C ALA A 39 5.99 13.46 3.14
N LYS A 40 4.93 12.69 3.27
CA LYS A 40 3.76 12.65 2.37
C LYS A 40 4.15 12.39 0.90
N VAL A 41 5.00 11.39 0.70
CA VAL A 41 5.45 10.94 -0.62
C VAL A 41 5.10 9.48 -0.83
N ASP A 42 4.98 9.07 -2.09
CA ASP A 42 4.79 7.67 -2.44
C ASP A 42 6.03 6.84 -2.14
N LEU A 43 5.83 5.56 -1.81
CA LEU A 43 6.90 4.61 -1.54
C LEU A 43 6.71 3.35 -2.37
N LEU A 44 7.73 3.04 -3.19
CA LEU A 44 7.74 1.87 -4.05
C LEU A 44 8.68 0.80 -3.46
N ASP A 45 8.17 -0.43 -3.37
CA ASP A 45 9.00 -1.58 -3.00
C ASP A 45 9.93 -2.01 -4.15
N MET A 46 10.99 -2.72 -3.81
CA MET A 46 11.92 -3.30 -4.77
C MET A 46 11.23 -4.28 -5.72
N PRO A 47 11.77 -4.52 -6.93
CA PRO A 47 11.23 -5.52 -7.85
C PRO A 47 11.28 -6.94 -7.27
N HIS A 48 10.37 -7.80 -7.73
CA HIS A 48 10.47 -9.23 -7.57
C HIS A 48 11.26 -9.83 -8.74
N PHE A 49 12.33 -10.56 -8.46
CA PHE A 49 13.28 -11.02 -9.50
C PHE A 49 12.95 -12.41 -10.04
N GLY A 50 12.06 -13.16 -9.41
CA GLY A 50 11.56 -14.44 -9.89
C GLY A 50 10.56 -14.28 -11.03
N LEU A 51 11.03 -14.13 -12.28
CA LEU A 51 10.18 -13.87 -13.45
C LEU A 51 9.15 -14.96 -13.75
N SER A 52 9.34 -16.17 -13.24
CA SER A 52 8.37 -17.28 -13.33
C SER A 52 7.58 -17.50 -12.05
N ASP A 53 7.95 -16.85 -10.96
CA ASP A 53 7.31 -16.98 -9.64
C ASP A 53 6.25 -15.89 -9.43
N MET A 54 5.13 -16.04 -10.10
CA MET A 54 4.03 -15.07 -10.01
C MET A 54 3.33 -15.12 -8.65
N GLU A 55 3.32 -16.26 -7.97
CA GLU A 55 2.75 -16.39 -6.63
C GLU A 55 3.63 -15.68 -5.58
N GLY A 56 4.94 -15.86 -5.62
CA GLY A 56 5.85 -15.11 -4.78
C GLY A 56 5.76 -13.61 -5.01
N LEU A 57 5.62 -13.16 -6.26
CA LEU A 57 5.34 -11.76 -6.58
C LEU A 57 4.06 -11.24 -5.91
N ARG A 58 2.96 -12.03 -5.96
CA ARG A 58 1.69 -11.68 -5.33
C ARG A 58 1.86 -11.52 -3.82
N GLN A 59 2.43 -12.54 -3.17
CA GLN A 59 2.65 -12.55 -1.72
C GLN A 59 3.49 -11.36 -1.25
N GLU A 60 4.61 -11.08 -1.93
CA GLU A 60 5.44 -9.92 -1.61
C GLU A 60 4.70 -8.60 -1.82
N SER A 61 3.92 -8.48 -2.91
CA SER A 61 3.17 -7.26 -3.22
C SER A 61 2.06 -6.98 -2.19
N GLU A 62 1.33 -8.02 -1.79
CA GLU A 62 0.29 -7.93 -0.76
C GLU A 62 0.90 -7.60 0.61
N ALA A 63 2.02 -8.24 0.97
CA ALA A 63 2.73 -7.95 2.20
C ALA A 63 3.28 -6.51 2.23
N ALA A 64 3.83 -6.01 1.12
CA ALA A 64 4.30 -4.63 1.01
C ALA A 64 3.13 -3.63 1.11
N SER A 65 2.02 -3.88 0.44
CA SER A 65 0.80 -3.09 0.55
C SER A 65 0.29 -3.04 2.00
N ALA A 66 0.25 -4.18 2.69
CA ALA A 66 -0.22 -4.30 4.06
C ALA A 66 0.62 -3.49 5.08
N ILE A 67 1.93 -3.31 4.84
CA ILE A 67 2.79 -2.51 5.73
C ILE A 67 2.90 -1.03 5.32
N GLY A 68 2.25 -0.61 4.22
CA GLY A 68 2.11 0.80 3.86
C GLY A 68 2.90 1.28 2.64
N PHE A 69 3.44 0.38 1.82
CA PHE A 69 3.93 0.76 0.50
C PHE A 69 2.77 1.18 -0.40
N THR A 70 3.03 2.10 -1.33
CA THR A 70 2.03 2.60 -2.28
C THR A 70 2.13 1.93 -3.66
N GLY A 71 3.16 1.13 -3.88
CA GLY A 71 3.41 0.40 -5.11
C GLY A 71 4.65 -0.48 -5.03
N LYS A 72 4.96 -1.16 -6.13
CA LYS A 72 6.14 -2.02 -6.31
C LYS A 72 6.69 -1.85 -7.70
N CYS A 73 8.01 -1.89 -7.86
CA CYS A 73 8.62 -1.84 -9.17
C CYS A 73 8.41 -3.15 -9.94
N ALA A 74 8.08 -3.04 -11.22
CA ALA A 74 8.04 -4.14 -12.16
C ALA A 74 9.31 -4.14 -13.04
N ILE A 75 9.89 -5.31 -13.29
CA ILE A 75 10.99 -5.52 -14.23
C ILE A 75 10.56 -6.31 -15.46
N HIS A 76 9.30 -6.73 -15.51
CA HIS A 76 8.73 -7.45 -16.65
C HIS A 76 7.23 -7.13 -16.80
N PRO A 77 6.70 -6.96 -18.04
CA PRO A 77 5.29 -6.65 -18.25
C PRO A 77 4.30 -7.61 -17.61
N LYS A 78 4.62 -8.90 -17.51
CA LYS A 78 3.77 -9.90 -16.83
C LYS A 78 3.51 -9.64 -15.36
N GLN A 79 4.34 -8.81 -14.72
CA GLN A 79 4.22 -8.48 -13.30
C GLN A 79 3.20 -7.36 -13.05
N ILE A 80 2.92 -6.54 -14.07
CA ILE A 80 2.14 -5.28 -13.93
C ILE A 80 0.74 -5.56 -13.39
N GLU A 81 0.05 -6.55 -13.93
CA GLU A 81 -1.32 -6.86 -13.52
C GLU A 81 -1.40 -7.28 -12.05
N ILE A 82 -0.51 -8.19 -11.63
CA ILE A 82 -0.45 -8.67 -10.24
C ILE A 82 -0.14 -7.52 -9.27
N ILE A 83 0.85 -6.70 -9.62
CA ILE A 83 1.21 -5.54 -8.80
C ILE A 83 0.02 -4.58 -8.68
N ASN A 84 -0.63 -4.23 -9.79
CA ASN A 84 -1.77 -3.34 -9.78
C ASN A 84 -2.91 -3.89 -8.93
N GLN A 85 -3.22 -5.17 -9.03
CA GLN A 85 -4.24 -5.83 -8.19
C GLN A 85 -3.89 -5.75 -6.70
N SER A 86 -2.63 -6.00 -6.32
CA SER A 86 -2.19 -6.01 -4.92
C SER A 86 -2.19 -4.62 -4.25
N PHE A 87 -2.06 -3.56 -5.04
CA PHE A 87 -2.02 -2.18 -4.53
C PHE A 87 -3.31 -1.39 -4.81
N SER A 88 -4.31 -2.01 -5.42
CA SER A 88 -5.60 -1.39 -5.72
C SER A 88 -6.70 -1.92 -4.80
N PRO A 89 -7.56 -1.05 -4.26
CA PRO A 89 -8.72 -1.52 -3.52
C PRO A 89 -9.70 -2.25 -4.44
N THR A 90 -10.33 -3.29 -3.95
CA THR A 90 -11.37 -4.04 -4.66
C THR A 90 -12.65 -3.22 -4.79
N ALA A 91 -13.51 -3.58 -5.75
CA ALA A 91 -14.82 -2.93 -5.91
C ALA A 91 -15.70 -3.07 -4.65
N GLU A 92 -15.60 -4.19 -3.94
CA GLU A 92 -16.32 -4.42 -2.68
C GLU A 92 -15.82 -3.53 -1.56
N GLU A 93 -14.50 -3.39 -1.41
CA GLU A 93 -13.89 -2.49 -0.42
C GLU A 93 -14.26 -1.02 -0.69
N ILE A 94 -14.30 -0.61 -1.96
CA ILE A 94 -14.71 0.74 -2.35
C ILE A 94 -16.19 0.97 -2.02
N ALA A 95 -17.08 0.02 -2.36
CA ALA A 95 -18.50 0.14 -2.06
C ALA A 95 -18.76 0.25 -0.55
N LYS A 96 -18.07 -0.59 0.24
CA LYS A 96 -18.14 -0.53 1.71
C LYS A 96 -17.60 0.78 2.26
N ALA A 97 -16.49 1.28 1.72
CA ALA A 97 -15.92 2.57 2.14
C ALA A 97 -16.88 3.73 1.88
N LEU A 98 -17.51 3.78 0.71
CA LEU A 98 -18.50 4.79 0.35
C LEU A 98 -19.74 4.76 1.25
N ASP A 99 -20.25 3.57 1.57
CA ASP A 99 -21.39 3.38 2.48
C ASP A 99 -21.06 3.87 3.89
N LEU A 100 -19.90 3.49 4.43
CA LEU A 100 -19.45 3.94 5.75
C LEU A 100 -19.24 5.45 5.81
N ILE A 101 -18.64 6.05 4.78
CA ILE A 101 -18.46 7.51 4.68
C ILE A 101 -19.82 8.21 4.69
N ALA A 102 -20.77 7.77 3.85
CA ALA A 102 -22.10 8.38 3.77
C ALA A 102 -22.85 8.29 5.10
N LYS A 103 -22.80 7.15 5.78
CA LYS A 103 -23.39 6.96 7.11
C LYS A 103 -22.72 7.84 8.16
N TYR A 104 -21.40 8.01 8.10
CA TYR A 104 -20.67 8.88 9.03
C TYR A 104 -21.00 10.36 8.82
N GLU A 105 -21.03 10.84 7.57
CA GLU A 105 -21.36 12.23 7.24
C GLU A 105 -22.79 12.61 7.62
N ALA A 106 -23.71 11.63 7.68
CA ALA A 106 -25.07 11.83 8.16
C ALA A 106 -25.16 11.99 9.69
N GLN A 107 -24.08 11.74 10.43
CA GLN A 107 -24.02 11.88 11.89
C GLN A 107 -23.35 13.21 12.25
N ASP A 108 -23.92 13.89 13.23
CA ASP A 108 -23.29 15.09 13.83
C ASP A 108 -22.42 14.69 15.04
N LYS A 109 -21.54 13.71 14.84
CA LYS A 109 -20.68 13.16 15.91
C LYS A 109 -19.30 12.85 15.38
N ALA A 110 -18.27 13.26 16.12
CA ALA A 110 -16.86 12.97 15.80
C ALA A 110 -16.49 11.49 16.07
N PHE A 111 -17.25 10.81 16.93
CA PHE A 111 -17.08 9.41 17.31
C PHE A 111 -18.41 8.68 17.24
N VAL A 112 -18.51 7.66 16.42
CA VAL A 112 -19.72 6.84 16.29
C VAL A 112 -19.38 5.44 15.80
N GLU A 113 -20.06 4.43 16.33
CA GLU A 113 -19.99 3.07 15.81
C GLU A 113 -21.01 2.90 14.67
N ILE A 114 -20.54 2.46 13.51
CA ILE A 114 -21.35 2.20 12.31
C ILE A 114 -21.01 0.80 11.82
N ASP A 115 -21.99 -0.09 11.77
CA ASP A 115 -21.85 -1.48 11.31
C ASP A 115 -20.69 -2.23 11.98
N GLY A 116 -20.49 -2.02 13.29
CA GLY A 116 -19.42 -2.63 14.08
C GLY A 116 -18.04 -1.99 13.88
N VAL A 117 -17.96 -0.87 13.15
CA VAL A 117 -16.72 -0.12 12.92
C VAL A 117 -16.77 1.18 13.73
N LEU A 118 -15.78 1.40 14.59
CA LEU A 118 -15.62 2.68 15.27
C LEU A 118 -15.12 3.72 14.25
N MET A 119 -16.00 4.64 13.91
CA MET A 119 -15.72 5.74 12.99
C MET A 119 -15.16 6.93 13.75
N GLU A 120 -13.95 7.28 13.42
CA GLU A 120 -13.23 8.45 13.92
C GLU A 120 -12.39 9.06 12.79
N LYS A 121 -11.88 10.26 12.97
CA LYS A 121 -11.18 11.00 11.91
C LYS A 121 -10.10 10.19 11.16
N PRO A 122 -9.17 9.45 11.82
CA PRO A 122 -8.15 8.65 11.10
C PRO A 122 -8.77 7.54 10.25
N VAL A 123 -9.84 6.89 10.72
CA VAL A 123 -10.55 5.86 9.97
C VAL A 123 -11.20 6.44 8.72
N VAL A 124 -11.87 7.57 8.88
CA VAL A 124 -12.54 8.29 7.79
C VAL A 124 -11.52 8.75 6.74
N GLU A 125 -10.39 9.34 7.16
CA GLU A 125 -9.30 9.75 6.26
C GLU A 125 -8.73 8.56 5.46
N ARG A 126 -8.62 7.37 6.08
CA ARG A 126 -8.22 6.14 5.39
C ARG A 126 -9.24 5.73 4.32
N LEU A 127 -10.52 5.79 4.61
CA LEU A 127 -11.58 5.45 3.65
C LEU A 127 -11.60 6.43 2.46
N TYR A 128 -11.48 7.73 2.69
CA TYR A 128 -11.34 8.72 1.62
C TYR A 128 -10.12 8.49 0.74
N ARG A 129 -8.99 8.13 1.33
CA ARG A 129 -7.79 7.78 0.56
C ARG A 129 -8.04 6.58 -0.34
N MET A 130 -8.71 5.54 0.16
CA MET A 130 -9.06 4.34 -0.63
C MET A 130 -9.94 4.70 -1.83
N VAL A 131 -10.97 5.51 -1.65
CA VAL A 131 -11.84 5.99 -2.73
C VAL A 131 -11.05 6.81 -3.75
N SER A 132 -10.21 7.73 -3.29
CA SER A 132 -9.37 8.57 -4.17
C SER A 132 -8.38 7.74 -5.02
N ILE A 133 -7.82 6.65 -4.49
CA ILE A 133 -6.97 5.73 -5.27
C ILE A 133 -7.79 5.10 -6.39
N SER A 134 -9.00 4.62 -6.10
CA SER A 134 -9.86 3.99 -7.11
C SER A 134 -10.25 4.92 -8.26
N GLU A 135 -10.45 6.20 -7.98
CA GLU A 135 -10.77 7.20 -8.99
C GLU A 135 -9.61 7.48 -9.93
N ARG A 136 -8.37 7.48 -9.41
CA ARG A 136 -7.16 7.68 -10.23
C ARG A 136 -6.85 6.51 -11.16
N ILE A 137 -7.24 5.29 -10.78
CA ILE A 137 -7.02 4.09 -11.60
C ILE A 137 -7.99 4.02 -12.77
N LYS A 138 -9.18 4.65 -12.66
CA LYS A 138 -10.21 4.67 -13.71
C LYS A 138 -9.95 5.71 -14.81
N ASN A 139 -9.06 6.66 -14.59
CA ASN A 139 -8.64 7.70 -15.54
C ASN A 139 -7.28 7.38 -16.17
#